data_a24fae5dd6f311aa6a9039819f15fd91
#
_entry.id   a24fae5dd6f311aa6a9039819f15fd91
#
_cell.length_a   1.000
_cell.length_b   1.000
_cell.length_c   1.000
_cell.angle_alpha   90.00
_cell.angle_beta   90.00
_cell.angle_gamma   90.00
#
_symmetry.space_group_name_H-M   'P 1'
#
loop_
_entity.id
_entity.type
_entity.pdbx_description
1 polymer ?
#
loop_
_entity_poly.entity_id
_entity_poly.type
_entity_poly.pdbx_seq_one_letter_code
_entity_poly.pdbx_strand_id
1 'polypeptide(L)'
;MDSRLGALPDDIEALKAALITEHGERIAAAARAAHAEAELAVARAKASDDQALIAQQQLRIEKLTRQLYGPRSERSSRILDQIELRFEELESSATEDEIAAEMAVAKTTTVTGFTRKRPARKPFPEHLPRERVIVLGPTACLCCGGGRLRKLGEDVTETLEVIPRRWKVIQHVREKFTCRDCEKISQAPAPFHVIARGWAGPSLLAMILFEKFGQHQPLNRQAERYAKEGVPISLSTLADQVGGCAAVLTPLFKRIEAHVLSAERLHGDDTTVPVLAKGKTDTGRIWVYVRDDKPFGGPAPPAAVFYYSRDRAGEHPQAHLASYTGIFQADAYSGYGKLYEPGRSPGPIYEAACWVHARRPFFVMADLAENARRKAQGKKPAAISPLALEAVRRIDALFDIERTINGQSAERRKAVRQELSAPLVADLEAWMREQRAKLSRGNDVAKAMDYMLKRWSVFTRYLDDGRICLSNNAAERGVRGIALGRKSWLFCGSDRGGQRAAVMYSLIVSAKMNDVDPQAWLADVLARIAEHPVQKLDELLPWNWCPLNAQVRQAA
;
A
#
# COMPACT_ATOMS: atom_id res chain seq x y z
N MET A 1 -56.04 7.82 20.64
CA MET A 1 -56.94 8.86 20.10
C MET A 1 -56.53 10.19 20.69
N ASP A 2 -56.01 11.02 19.86
CA ASP A 2 -55.02 12.02 20.15
C ASP A 2 -55.64 13.36 20.51
N SER A 3 -55.24 13.92 21.62
CA SER A 3 -55.69 15.21 22.21
C SER A 3 -55.06 16.43 21.53
N ARG A 4 -54.95 16.46 20.22
CA ARG A 4 -54.39 17.58 19.44
C ARG A 4 -55.42 18.38 18.62
N LEU A 5 -56.68 18.34 18.99
CA LEU A 5 -57.68 19.24 18.46
C LEU A 5 -57.78 20.51 19.36
N GLY A 6 -56.64 21.07 19.76
CA GLY A 6 -56.55 22.34 20.44
C GLY A 6 -56.64 23.47 19.45
N ALA A 7 -57.78 24.18 19.51
CA ALA A 7 -58.06 25.50 19.02
C ALA A 7 -57.53 25.85 17.61
N LEU A 8 -58.32 25.57 16.60
CA LEU A 8 -58.20 26.21 15.29
C LEU A 8 -58.43 27.73 15.50
N PRO A 9 -57.61 28.59 14.87
CA PRO A 9 -57.84 30.05 14.95
C PRO A 9 -59.19 30.41 14.34
N ASP A 10 -59.97 31.31 15.00
CA ASP A 10 -61.25 31.76 14.51
C ASP A 10 -61.17 32.77 13.35
N ASP A 11 -60.00 33.22 12.99
CA ASP A 11 -59.76 34.17 11.89
C ASP A 11 -59.31 33.40 10.61
N ILE A 12 -59.93 33.74 9.47
CA ILE A 12 -59.73 33.13 8.16
C ILE A 12 -58.30 33.28 7.66
N GLU A 13 -57.62 34.40 7.95
CA GLU A 13 -56.23 34.65 7.56
C GLU A 13 -55.25 33.77 8.37
N ALA A 14 -55.50 33.62 9.66
CA ALA A 14 -54.73 32.76 10.54
C ALA A 14 -54.93 31.28 10.21
N LEU A 15 -56.12 30.86 9.81
CA LEU A 15 -56.43 29.50 9.31
C LEU A 15 -55.70 29.19 7.99
N LYS A 16 -55.68 30.15 7.05
CA LYS A 16 -54.92 30.00 5.81
C LYS A 16 -53.43 29.88 6.07
N ALA A 17 -52.85 30.69 6.96
CA ALA A 17 -51.44 30.65 7.34
C ALA A 17 -51.09 29.28 7.99
N ALA A 18 -51.91 28.79 8.90
CA ALA A 18 -51.74 27.48 9.54
C ALA A 18 -51.81 26.34 8.53
N LEU A 19 -52.74 26.39 7.56
CA LEU A 19 -52.89 25.40 6.50
C LEU A 19 -51.69 25.37 5.55
N ILE A 20 -51.13 26.54 5.20
CA ILE A 20 -49.93 26.67 4.37
C ILE A 20 -48.73 26.09 5.10
N THR A 21 -48.59 26.34 6.40
CA THR A 21 -47.51 25.83 7.24
C THR A 21 -47.58 24.31 7.34
N GLU A 22 -48.76 23.76 7.65
CA GLU A 22 -48.98 22.33 7.75
C GLU A 22 -48.75 21.62 6.40
N HIS A 23 -49.20 22.25 5.30
CA HIS A 23 -48.93 21.71 3.95
C HIS A 23 -47.44 21.71 3.63
N GLY A 24 -46.69 22.77 4.02
CA GLY A 24 -45.24 22.83 3.89
C GLY A 24 -44.51 21.73 4.70
N GLU A 25 -44.93 21.55 5.95
CA GLU A 25 -44.38 20.49 6.81
C GLU A 25 -44.68 19.08 6.27
N ARG A 26 -45.86 18.88 5.71
CA ARG A 26 -46.23 17.60 5.08
C ARG A 26 -45.43 17.29 3.82
N ILE A 27 -45.18 18.30 2.98
CA ILE A 27 -44.31 18.17 1.82
C ILE A 27 -42.86 17.84 2.25
N ALA A 28 -42.35 18.54 3.26
CA ALA A 28 -41.02 18.32 3.80
C ALA A 28 -40.89 16.94 4.46
N ALA A 29 -41.92 16.47 5.15
CA ALA A 29 -41.96 15.12 5.70
C ALA A 29 -42.01 14.01 4.61
N ALA A 30 -42.82 14.24 3.56
CA ALA A 30 -42.88 13.33 2.41
C ALA A 30 -41.53 13.25 1.65
N ALA A 31 -40.85 14.39 1.49
CA ALA A 31 -39.53 14.43 0.88
C ALA A 31 -38.48 13.68 1.72
N ARG A 32 -38.50 13.84 3.05
CA ARG A 32 -37.60 13.07 3.94
C ARG A 32 -37.89 11.56 3.89
N ALA A 33 -39.15 11.18 3.85
CA ALA A 33 -39.53 9.77 3.72
C ALA A 33 -39.07 9.16 2.39
N ALA A 34 -39.25 9.86 1.28
CA ALA A 34 -38.79 9.42 -0.03
C ALA A 34 -37.25 9.30 -0.10
N HIS A 35 -36.53 10.22 0.54
CA HIS A 35 -35.06 10.14 0.62
C HIS A 35 -34.62 8.91 1.44
N ALA A 36 -35.22 8.68 2.60
CA ALA A 36 -34.93 7.53 3.44
C ALA A 36 -35.26 6.19 2.74
N GLU A 37 -36.36 6.12 1.96
CA GLU A 37 -36.70 4.96 1.15
C GLU A 37 -35.69 4.70 0.03
N ALA A 38 -35.19 5.76 -0.62
CA ALA A 38 -34.15 5.66 -1.64
C ALA A 38 -32.83 5.16 -1.05
N GLU A 39 -32.41 5.70 0.11
CA GLU A 39 -31.23 5.21 0.82
C GLU A 39 -31.36 3.73 1.25
N LEU A 40 -32.54 3.35 1.73
CA LEU A 40 -32.82 1.96 2.09
C LEU A 40 -32.81 1.03 0.87
N ALA A 41 -33.29 1.48 -0.28
CA ALA A 41 -33.26 0.73 -1.52
C ALA A 41 -31.81 0.52 -2.00
N VAL A 42 -30.97 1.56 -1.95
CA VAL A 42 -29.54 1.48 -2.28
C VAL A 42 -28.83 0.53 -1.32
N ALA A 43 -29.09 0.62 -0.02
CA ALA A 43 -28.50 -0.27 0.97
C ALA A 43 -28.93 -1.74 0.76
N ARG A 44 -30.18 -1.97 0.40
CA ARG A 44 -30.68 -3.34 0.08
C ARG A 44 -30.08 -3.91 -1.19
N ALA A 45 -29.93 -3.10 -2.24
CA ALA A 45 -29.26 -3.52 -3.48
C ALA A 45 -27.81 -3.91 -3.20
N LYS A 46 -27.06 -3.07 -2.51
CA LYS A 46 -25.68 -3.37 -2.10
C LYS A 46 -25.57 -4.63 -1.26
N ALA A 47 -26.46 -4.82 -0.28
CA ALA A 47 -26.48 -6.03 0.54
C ALA A 47 -26.79 -7.31 -0.28
N SER A 48 -27.61 -7.20 -1.33
CA SER A 48 -27.91 -8.30 -2.26
C SER A 48 -26.69 -8.69 -3.11
N ASP A 49 -25.95 -7.68 -3.61
CA ASP A 49 -24.73 -7.90 -4.40
C ASP A 49 -23.61 -8.51 -3.53
N ASP A 50 -23.45 -8.01 -2.30
CA ASP A 50 -22.51 -8.56 -1.32
C ASP A 50 -22.87 -10.02 -0.97
N GLN A 51 -24.15 -10.37 -0.86
CA GLN A 51 -24.61 -11.74 -0.61
C GLN A 51 -24.32 -12.68 -1.78
N ALA A 52 -24.52 -12.23 -3.02
CA ALA A 52 -24.21 -13.01 -4.22
C ALA A 52 -22.70 -13.28 -4.32
N LEU A 53 -21.88 -12.27 -4.07
CA LEU A 53 -20.42 -12.38 -4.04
C LEU A 53 -19.95 -13.37 -2.96
N ILE A 54 -20.51 -13.27 -1.76
CA ILE A 54 -20.20 -14.17 -0.64
C ILE A 54 -20.57 -15.62 -0.99
N ALA A 55 -21.73 -15.87 -1.62
CA ALA A 55 -22.15 -17.22 -2.02
C ALA A 55 -21.21 -17.83 -3.08
N GLN A 56 -20.75 -17.04 -4.03
CA GLN A 56 -19.78 -17.47 -5.05
C GLN A 56 -18.43 -17.86 -4.42
N GLN A 57 -17.95 -17.05 -3.47
CA GLN A 57 -16.72 -17.33 -2.76
C GLN A 57 -16.79 -18.61 -1.91
N GLN A 58 -17.93 -18.89 -1.31
CA GLN A 58 -18.14 -20.13 -0.55
C GLN A 58 -18.05 -21.39 -1.40
N LEU A 59 -18.68 -21.38 -2.59
CA LEU A 59 -18.58 -22.49 -3.55
C LEU A 59 -17.10 -22.74 -3.95
N ARG A 60 -16.35 -21.68 -4.09
CA ARG A 60 -14.91 -21.78 -4.44
C ARG A 60 -14.07 -22.34 -3.29
N ILE A 61 -14.34 -21.94 -2.05
CA ILE A 61 -13.69 -22.47 -0.85
C ILE A 61 -14.02 -23.95 -0.68
N GLU A 62 -15.30 -24.33 -0.83
CA GLU A 62 -15.71 -25.72 -0.73
C GLU A 62 -15.01 -26.61 -1.79
N LYS A 63 -14.87 -26.08 -3.01
CA LYS A 63 -14.13 -26.74 -4.10
C LYS A 63 -12.63 -26.86 -3.78
N LEU A 64 -12.00 -25.81 -3.25
CA LEU A 64 -10.59 -25.81 -2.86
C LEU A 64 -10.35 -26.68 -1.62
N THR A 65 -11.27 -26.68 -0.67
CA THR A 65 -11.22 -27.55 0.51
C THR A 65 -11.29 -29.02 0.11
N ARG A 66 -12.14 -29.40 -0.84
CA ARG A 66 -12.16 -30.77 -1.39
C ARG A 66 -10.88 -31.14 -2.14
N GLN A 67 -10.23 -30.16 -2.79
CA GLN A 67 -8.94 -30.41 -3.48
C GLN A 67 -7.76 -30.50 -2.50
N LEU A 68 -7.85 -29.89 -1.32
CA LEU A 68 -6.77 -29.78 -0.33
C LEU A 68 -6.83 -30.85 0.77
N TYR A 69 -8.01 -31.36 1.12
CA TYR A 69 -8.21 -32.35 2.19
C TYR A 69 -8.15 -33.82 1.74
N GLY A 70 -7.62 -34.10 0.52
CA GLY A 70 -7.07 -35.41 0.26
C GLY A 70 -5.84 -35.64 1.18
N PRO A 71 -5.61 -36.88 1.67
CA PRO A 71 -4.67 -37.12 2.74
C PRO A 71 -3.22 -36.87 2.32
N ARG A 72 -2.68 -35.67 2.49
CA ARG A 72 -1.22 -35.34 2.57
C ARG A 72 -0.94 -33.83 2.59
N SER A 73 -0.27 -33.40 3.64
CA SER A 73 0.80 -32.42 3.77
C SER A 73 0.52 -31.07 4.43
N GLU A 74 1.49 -30.66 5.26
CA GLU A 74 1.67 -29.34 5.91
C GLU A 74 1.58 -28.11 4.96
N ARG A 75 1.63 -28.34 3.65
CA ARG A 75 1.40 -27.32 2.62
C ARG A 75 -0.03 -26.76 2.65
N SER A 76 -1.00 -27.57 3.08
CA SER A 76 -2.42 -27.22 3.08
C SER A 76 -2.79 -26.23 4.18
N SER A 77 -2.14 -26.31 5.35
CA SER A 77 -2.35 -25.36 6.46
C SER A 77 -1.94 -23.95 6.09
N ARG A 78 -0.78 -23.77 5.44
CA ARG A 78 -0.29 -22.44 4.99
C ARG A 78 -1.14 -21.80 3.89
N ILE A 79 -1.82 -22.61 3.09
CA ILE A 79 -2.74 -22.12 2.05
C ILE A 79 -4.07 -21.69 2.68
N LEU A 80 -4.51 -22.38 3.73
CA LEU A 80 -5.69 -21.99 4.51
C LEU A 80 -5.49 -20.66 5.23
N ASP A 81 -4.36 -20.45 5.89
CA ASP A 81 -4.00 -19.17 6.52
C ASP A 81 -3.95 -18.01 5.50
N GLN A 82 -3.54 -18.29 4.25
CA GLN A 82 -3.57 -17.33 3.15
C GLN A 82 -4.96 -17.09 2.57
N ILE A 83 -5.84 -18.08 2.61
CA ILE A 83 -7.22 -17.98 2.13
C ILE A 83 -8.07 -17.20 3.14
N GLU A 84 -7.82 -17.37 4.43
CA GLU A 84 -8.49 -16.62 5.51
C GLU A 84 -8.13 -15.13 5.48
N LEU A 85 -6.86 -14.77 5.23
CA LEU A 85 -6.45 -13.39 4.93
C LEU A 85 -7.17 -12.79 3.70
N ARG A 86 -7.55 -13.64 2.76
CA ARG A 86 -8.31 -13.24 1.57
C ARG A 86 -9.78 -12.97 1.83
N PHE A 87 -10.37 -13.54 2.87
CA PHE A 87 -11.80 -13.38 3.14
C PHE A 87 -12.16 -11.94 3.51
N GLU A 88 -11.30 -11.30 4.29
CA GLU A 88 -11.46 -9.89 4.64
C GLU A 88 -11.17 -8.94 3.46
N GLU A 89 -10.37 -9.41 2.48
CA GLU A 89 -10.04 -8.65 1.27
C GLU A 89 -11.10 -8.71 0.18
N LEU A 90 -11.88 -9.79 0.12
CA LEU A 90 -12.86 -10.03 -0.94
C LEU A 90 -14.18 -9.34 -0.70
N GLU A 91 -14.45 -8.85 0.51
CA GLU A 91 -15.57 -7.94 0.75
C GLU A 91 -15.45 -6.59 0.02
N SER A 92 -14.31 -6.30 -0.62
CA SER A 92 -14.06 -4.98 -1.22
C SER A 92 -13.72 -4.93 -2.72
N SER A 93 -13.68 -6.05 -3.50
CA SER A 93 -13.46 -5.89 -4.96
C SER A 93 -13.88 -7.10 -5.81
N ALA A 94 -14.87 -6.87 -6.65
CA ALA A 94 -15.37 -7.80 -7.68
C ALA A 94 -14.59 -7.64 -8.99
N THR A 95 -13.77 -8.64 -9.39
CA THR A 95 -13.39 -8.92 -10.80
C THR A 95 -12.59 -10.24 -10.87
N GLU A 96 -13.24 -11.39 -10.67
CA GLU A 96 -12.53 -12.68 -10.59
C GLU A 96 -12.61 -13.58 -11.83
N ASP A 97 -13.48 -13.33 -12.78
CA ASP A 97 -13.66 -14.21 -13.95
C ASP A 97 -12.52 -14.12 -14.99
N GLU A 98 -11.80 -12.99 -15.05
CA GLU A 98 -10.65 -12.83 -15.94
C GLU A 98 -9.39 -13.58 -15.45
N ILE A 99 -9.21 -13.70 -14.13
CA ILE A 99 -8.01 -14.33 -13.53
C ILE A 99 -8.03 -15.85 -13.70
N ALA A 100 -9.20 -16.48 -13.69
CA ALA A 100 -9.34 -17.92 -13.88
C ALA A 100 -9.00 -18.36 -15.32
N ALA A 101 -9.28 -17.52 -16.32
CA ALA A 101 -8.96 -17.78 -17.72
C ALA A 101 -7.44 -17.65 -18.00
N GLU A 102 -6.74 -16.70 -17.36
CA GLU A 102 -5.29 -16.52 -17.53
C GLU A 102 -4.44 -17.62 -16.88
N MET A 103 -4.88 -18.17 -15.74
CA MET A 103 -4.21 -19.30 -15.09
C MET A 103 -4.23 -20.58 -15.92
N ALA A 104 -5.19 -20.73 -16.82
CA ALA A 104 -5.29 -21.87 -17.72
C ALA A 104 -4.34 -21.78 -18.92
N VAL A 105 -3.87 -20.59 -19.28
CA VAL A 105 -3.00 -20.33 -20.45
C VAL A 105 -1.50 -20.37 -20.11
N ALA A 106 -1.13 -20.24 -18.83
CA ALA A 106 0.28 -20.24 -18.39
C ALA A 106 0.89 -21.65 -18.32
N LYS A 107 0.90 -22.38 -19.45
CA LYS A 107 1.77 -23.56 -19.64
C LYS A 107 3.18 -23.11 -20.03
N THR A 108 4.12 -23.50 -19.20
CA THR A 108 5.57 -23.38 -19.24
C THR A 108 6.19 -23.40 -20.63
N THR A 109 6.82 -22.28 -21.01
CA THR A 109 7.80 -22.27 -22.11
C THR A 109 9.21 -22.37 -21.52
N THR A 110 9.94 -23.39 -21.90
CA THR A 110 11.37 -23.58 -21.59
C THR A 110 12.19 -22.54 -22.34
N VAL A 111 12.88 -21.68 -21.62
CA VAL A 111 13.79 -20.67 -22.21
C VAL A 111 15.17 -21.30 -22.37
N THR A 112 15.58 -21.54 -23.62
CA THR A 112 16.98 -21.89 -23.99
C THR A 112 17.88 -20.67 -23.82
N GLY A 113 19.04 -20.85 -23.18
CA GLY A 113 20.03 -19.77 -23.00
C GLY A 113 20.54 -19.25 -24.34
N PHE A 114 20.48 -17.93 -24.55
CA PHE A 114 21.03 -17.28 -25.74
C PHE A 114 22.01 -16.16 -25.38
N THR A 115 23.00 -15.98 -26.24
CA THR A 115 24.02 -14.94 -26.11
C THR A 115 23.43 -13.57 -26.52
N ARG A 116 23.45 -12.61 -25.60
CA ARG A 116 22.87 -11.28 -25.79
C ARG A 116 23.72 -10.45 -26.76
N LYS A 117 23.28 -10.26 -27.99
CA LYS A 117 23.80 -9.20 -28.87
C LYS A 117 23.23 -7.85 -28.40
N ARG A 118 24.08 -6.82 -28.25
CA ARG A 118 23.62 -5.46 -27.95
C ARG A 118 22.68 -5.00 -29.07
N PRO A 119 21.39 -4.71 -28.80
CA PRO A 119 20.48 -4.23 -29.82
C PRO A 119 20.92 -2.82 -30.29
N ALA A 120 21.00 -2.62 -31.60
CA ALA A 120 21.13 -1.28 -32.16
C ALA A 120 19.88 -0.46 -31.81
N ARG A 121 20.09 0.79 -31.39
CA ARG A 121 18.99 1.72 -31.07
C ARG A 121 18.21 2.00 -32.34
N LYS A 122 16.94 1.62 -32.41
CA LYS A 122 16.05 2.00 -33.51
C LYS A 122 15.58 3.43 -33.30
N PRO A 123 15.48 4.26 -34.36
CA PRO A 123 14.92 5.59 -34.25
C PRO A 123 13.48 5.54 -33.80
N PHE A 124 13.02 6.61 -33.13
CA PHE A 124 11.62 6.70 -32.72
C PHE A 124 10.71 6.82 -33.97
N PRO A 125 9.47 6.27 -33.91
CA PRO A 125 8.53 6.33 -35.03
C PRO A 125 8.30 7.77 -35.53
N GLU A 126 8.29 7.96 -36.85
CA GLU A 126 8.18 9.29 -37.48
C GLU A 126 6.82 9.96 -37.23
N HIS A 127 5.75 9.17 -37.00
CA HIS A 127 4.41 9.70 -36.76
C HIS A 127 4.22 10.36 -35.38
N LEU A 128 5.19 10.23 -34.46
CA LEU A 128 5.10 10.87 -33.14
C LEU A 128 5.44 12.37 -33.27
N PRO A 129 4.66 13.25 -32.60
CA PRO A 129 4.97 14.67 -32.59
C PRO A 129 6.34 14.92 -31.93
N ARG A 130 7.14 15.77 -32.54
CA ARG A 130 8.46 16.18 -32.05
C ARG A 130 8.42 17.63 -31.62
N GLU A 131 8.77 17.83 -30.34
CA GLU A 131 9.01 19.15 -29.79
C GLU A 131 10.51 19.42 -29.81
N ARG A 132 10.92 20.49 -30.51
CA ARG A 132 12.33 20.86 -30.65
C ARG A 132 12.70 21.89 -29.59
N VAL A 133 13.53 21.48 -28.63
CA VAL A 133 14.06 22.34 -27.56
C VAL A 133 15.51 22.69 -27.92
N ILE A 134 15.77 23.97 -28.20
CA ILE A 134 17.10 24.44 -28.50
C ILE A 134 17.83 24.77 -27.20
N VAL A 135 18.93 24.06 -26.93
CA VAL A 135 19.84 24.39 -25.83
C VAL A 135 20.79 25.45 -26.32
N LEU A 136 20.68 26.65 -25.74
CA LEU A 136 21.52 27.79 -26.11
C LEU A 136 23.00 27.45 -25.99
N GLY A 137 23.74 27.72 -27.04
CA GLY A 137 25.20 27.54 -27.05
C GLY A 137 25.92 28.58 -26.18
N PRO A 138 27.22 28.38 -25.96
CA PRO A 138 28.03 29.35 -25.23
C PRO A 138 28.09 30.67 -25.98
N THR A 139 28.01 31.79 -25.27
CA THR A 139 28.13 33.15 -25.85
C THR A 139 29.58 33.57 -26.02
N ALA A 140 30.51 32.85 -25.41
CA ALA A 140 31.95 33.05 -25.53
C ALA A 140 32.69 31.71 -25.61
N CYS A 141 33.84 31.71 -26.27
CA CYS A 141 34.70 30.53 -26.30
C CYS A 141 35.18 30.14 -24.92
N LEU A 142 34.93 28.91 -24.51
CA LEU A 142 35.31 28.36 -23.19
C LEU A 142 36.84 28.29 -22.98
N CYS A 143 37.62 28.44 -24.05
CA CYS A 143 39.08 28.39 -23.98
C CYS A 143 39.73 29.76 -23.88
N CYS A 144 39.34 30.72 -24.77
CA CYS A 144 40.01 32.02 -24.89
C CYS A 144 39.09 33.21 -24.56
N GLY A 145 37.83 32.98 -24.17
CA GLY A 145 36.88 34.04 -23.85
C GLY A 145 36.38 34.85 -25.06
N GLY A 146 36.84 34.54 -26.28
CA GLY A 146 36.49 35.29 -27.49
C GLY A 146 35.00 35.12 -27.88
N GLY A 147 34.34 36.25 -28.21
CA GLY A 147 32.91 36.26 -28.58
C GLY A 147 32.61 35.92 -30.03
N ARG A 148 33.62 35.73 -30.89
CA ARG A 148 33.44 35.45 -32.34
C ARG A 148 33.19 33.94 -32.59
N LEU A 149 32.05 33.43 -32.13
CA LEU A 149 31.66 32.04 -32.35
C LEU A 149 30.86 31.88 -33.64
N ARG A 150 31.14 30.82 -34.39
CA ARG A 150 30.39 30.42 -35.59
C ARG A 150 29.78 29.04 -35.36
N LYS A 151 28.49 28.89 -35.66
CA LYS A 151 27.81 27.61 -35.61
C LYS A 151 28.47 26.63 -36.59
N LEU A 152 28.91 25.47 -36.10
CA LEU A 152 29.55 24.41 -36.87
C LEU A 152 28.55 23.29 -37.24
N GLY A 153 27.56 23.05 -36.38
CA GLY A 153 26.58 21.99 -36.57
C GLY A 153 25.66 21.86 -35.37
N GLU A 154 24.88 20.81 -35.39
CA GLU A 154 23.94 20.45 -34.29
C GLU A 154 24.09 18.98 -33.96
N ASP A 155 24.12 18.65 -32.68
CA ASP A 155 23.89 17.29 -32.20
C ASP A 155 22.47 17.19 -31.69
N VAL A 156 21.67 16.29 -32.26
CA VAL A 156 20.28 16.06 -31.86
C VAL A 156 20.20 14.83 -30.98
N THR A 157 19.73 15.01 -29.75
CA THR A 157 19.44 13.92 -28.83
C THR A 157 17.94 13.85 -28.64
N GLU A 158 17.34 12.69 -28.90
CA GLU A 158 15.90 12.49 -28.78
C GLU A 158 15.56 11.80 -27.46
N THR A 159 14.57 12.34 -26.75
CA THR A 159 13.98 11.76 -25.53
C THR A 159 12.52 11.47 -25.78
N LEU A 160 12.06 10.26 -25.46
CA LEU A 160 10.64 9.91 -25.54
C LEU A 160 9.93 10.34 -24.26
N GLU A 161 8.88 11.16 -24.42
CA GLU A 161 8.07 11.66 -23.31
C GLU A 161 6.59 11.31 -23.52
N VAL A 162 5.81 11.26 -22.45
CA VAL A 162 4.37 10.98 -22.50
C VAL A 162 3.57 12.17 -21.96
N ILE A 163 2.60 12.63 -22.74
CA ILE A 163 1.49 13.42 -22.25
C ILE A 163 0.35 12.42 -21.98
N PRO A 164 -0.48 12.58 -20.92
CA PRO A 164 -1.55 11.63 -20.65
C PRO A 164 -2.30 11.22 -21.92
N ARG A 165 -2.19 9.94 -22.29
CA ARG A 165 -2.73 9.32 -23.50
C ARG A 165 -2.16 9.85 -24.84
N ARG A 166 -1.01 10.53 -24.82
CA ARG A 166 -0.29 10.95 -26.03
C ARG A 166 1.20 10.77 -25.86
N TRP A 167 1.83 10.24 -26.89
CA TRP A 167 3.28 10.13 -26.98
C TRP A 167 3.85 11.35 -27.67
N LYS A 168 4.97 11.87 -27.18
CA LYS A 168 5.75 12.91 -27.83
C LYS A 168 7.24 12.58 -27.82
N VAL A 169 7.96 13.04 -28.80
CA VAL A 169 9.42 12.98 -28.82
C VAL A 169 9.95 14.39 -28.58
N ILE A 170 10.86 14.54 -27.61
CA ILE A 170 11.56 15.80 -27.34
C ILE A 170 12.93 15.71 -28.01
N GLN A 171 13.21 16.58 -28.95
CA GLN A 171 14.50 16.70 -29.62
C GLN A 171 15.32 17.80 -28.96
N HIS A 172 16.36 17.43 -28.23
CA HIS A 172 17.32 18.34 -27.64
C HIS A 172 18.39 18.67 -28.71
N VAL A 173 18.32 19.85 -29.28
CA VAL A 173 19.26 20.31 -30.31
C VAL A 173 20.36 21.12 -29.65
N ARG A 174 21.58 20.62 -29.68
CA ARG A 174 22.77 21.29 -29.16
C ARG A 174 23.61 21.80 -30.30
N GLU A 175 23.66 23.13 -30.46
CA GLU A 175 24.45 23.76 -31.50
C GLU A 175 25.96 23.65 -31.17
N LYS A 176 26.77 23.38 -32.18
CA LYS A 176 28.22 23.36 -32.10
C LYS A 176 28.76 24.66 -32.72
N PHE A 177 29.62 25.33 -32.00
CA PHE A 177 30.27 26.54 -32.43
C PHE A 177 31.77 26.33 -32.53
N THR A 178 32.41 26.85 -33.58
CA THR A 178 33.84 26.96 -33.64
C THR A 178 34.27 28.41 -33.36
N CYS A 179 35.29 28.57 -32.51
CA CYS A 179 35.88 29.86 -32.24
C CYS A 179 36.79 30.24 -33.41
N ARG A 180 36.58 31.43 -33.99
CA ARG A 180 37.42 31.92 -35.09
C ARG A 180 38.81 32.38 -34.63
N ASP A 181 39.00 32.56 -33.32
CA ASP A 181 40.27 33.03 -32.77
C ASP A 181 41.19 31.87 -32.38
N CYS A 182 40.66 30.76 -31.88
CA CYS A 182 41.43 29.60 -31.44
C CYS A 182 41.02 28.27 -32.08
N GLU A 183 40.10 28.26 -33.03
CA GLU A 183 39.58 27.09 -33.76
C GLU A 183 39.00 25.97 -32.91
N LYS A 184 38.85 26.18 -31.61
CA LYS A 184 38.25 25.18 -30.71
C LYS A 184 36.74 25.11 -30.86
N ILE A 185 36.21 23.89 -30.82
CA ILE A 185 34.78 23.61 -30.85
C ILE A 185 34.22 23.77 -29.42
N SER A 186 33.14 24.52 -29.30
CA SER A 186 32.38 24.72 -28.07
C SER A 186 30.93 24.27 -28.28
N GLN A 187 30.39 23.55 -27.32
CA GLN A 187 29.01 23.06 -27.36
C GLN A 187 28.45 23.08 -25.94
N ALA A 188 27.15 23.35 -25.78
CA ALA A 188 26.50 23.21 -24.50
C ALA A 188 26.55 21.76 -23.99
N PRO A 189 26.60 21.52 -22.66
CA PRO A 189 26.53 20.16 -22.11
C PRO A 189 25.24 19.47 -22.55
N ALA A 190 25.27 18.15 -22.62
CA ALA A 190 24.07 17.38 -22.90
C ALA A 190 23.05 17.57 -21.76
N PRO A 191 21.74 17.65 -22.06
CA PRO A 191 20.71 17.64 -21.05
C PRO A 191 20.88 16.42 -20.15
N PHE A 192 20.59 16.61 -18.88
CA PHE A 192 20.66 15.50 -17.92
C PHE A 192 19.58 14.47 -18.23
N HIS A 193 19.98 13.21 -18.22
CA HIS A 193 19.08 12.06 -18.22
C HIS A 193 19.23 11.29 -16.91
N VAL A 194 18.13 11.02 -16.25
CA VAL A 194 18.04 10.22 -15.02
C VAL A 194 18.84 8.92 -15.15
N ILE A 195 18.79 8.30 -16.31
CA ILE A 195 19.55 7.10 -16.65
C ILE A 195 20.63 7.48 -17.66
N ALA A 196 21.87 7.23 -17.33
CA ALA A 196 23.00 7.52 -18.22
C ALA A 196 22.77 6.91 -19.62
N ARG A 197 22.88 7.74 -20.68
CA ARG A 197 22.51 7.38 -22.05
C ARG A 197 21.05 6.95 -22.22
N GLY A 198 20.19 7.35 -21.28
CA GLY A 198 18.74 7.12 -21.33
C GLY A 198 18.09 7.87 -22.49
N TRP A 199 16.91 7.44 -22.85
CA TRP A 199 16.07 8.06 -23.87
C TRP A 199 14.64 8.28 -23.37
N ALA A 200 14.29 7.69 -22.21
CA ALA A 200 12.98 7.85 -21.61
C ALA A 200 12.95 9.13 -20.75
N GLY A 201 11.96 9.97 -20.99
CA GLY A 201 11.73 11.16 -20.19
C GLY A 201 11.15 10.83 -18.81
N PRO A 202 11.24 11.78 -17.85
CA PRO A 202 10.81 11.58 -16.48
C PRO A 202 9.36 11.09 -16.34
N SER A 203 8.44 11.63 -17.12
CA SER A 203 7.03 11.23 -17.08
C SER A 203 6.81 9.80 -17.57
N LEU A 204 7.54 9.37 -18.62
CA LEU A 204 7.50 7.98 -19.09
C LEU A 204 8.09 7.03 -18.03
N LEU A 205 9.21 7.38 -17.41
CA LEU A 205 9.82 6.60 -16.36
C LEU A 205 8.88 6.46 -15.16
N ALA A 206 8.26 7.55 -14.72
CA ALA A 206 7.27 7.55 -13.63
C ALA A 206 6.06 6.68 -13.98
N MET A 207 5.57 6.74 -15.22
CA MET A 207 4.47 5.88 -15.67
C MET A 207 4.85 4.40 -15.60
N ILE A 208 6.01 4.01 -16.13
CA ILE A 208 6.50 2.62 -16.08
C ILE A 208 6.56 2.11 -14.63
N LEU A 209 7.10 2.93 -13.72
CA LEU A 209 7.25 2.57 -12.31
C LEU A 209 5.90 2.47 -11.60
N PHE A 210 5.04 3.48 -11.78
CA PHE A 210 3.74 3.51 -11.12
C PHE A 210 2.82 2.41 -11.61
N GLU A 211 2.76 2.18 -12.92
CA GLU A 211 1.98 1.07 -13.48
C GLU A 211 2.46 -0.29 -12.96
N LYS A 212 3.79 -0.49 -12.84
CA LYS A 212 4.33 -1.75 -12.33
C LYS A 212 4.09 -1.95 -10.84
N PHE A 213 4.40 -0.95 -10.02
CA PHE A 213 4.43 -1.10 -8.57
C PHE A 213 3.23 -0.47 -7.86
N GLY A 214 2.57 0.52 -8.47
CA GLY A 214 1.39 1.19 -7.94
C GLY A 214 0.07 0.62 -8.44
N GLN A 215 0.07 0.11 -9.70
CA GLN A 215 -1.09 -0.51 -10.38
C GLN A 215 -0.90 -2.03 -10.58
N HIS A 216 0.26 -2.56 -10.19
CA HIS A 216 0.61 -3.99 -10.29
C HIS A 216 0.56 -4.57 -11.71
N GLN A 217 0.68 -3.72 -12.74
CA GLN A 217 0.70 -4.13 -14.14
C GLN A 217 2.08 -4.68 -14.53
N PRO A 218 2.20 -5.96 -14.94
CA PRO A 218 3.47 -6.55 -15.36
C PRO A 218 4.10 -5.82 -16.54
N LEU A 219 5.43 -5.80 -16.63
CA LEU A 219 6.14 -5.11 -17.72
C LEU A 219 5.82 -5.68 -19.11
N ASN A 220 5.51 -6.98 -19.23
CA ASN A 220 5.08 -7.58 -20.49
C ASN A 220 3.76 -6.97 -20.98
N ARG A 221 2.77 -6.78 -20.11
CA ARG A 221 1.50 -6.11 -20.45
C ARG A 221 1.69 -4.63 -20.80
N GLN A 222 2.61 -3.96 -20.11
CA GLN A 222 3.00 -2.59 -20.49
C GLN A 222 3.63 -2.57 -21.89
N ALA A 223 4.57 -3.48 -22.19
CA ALA A 223 5.20 -3.59 -23.51
C ALA A 223 4.18 -3.85 -24.61
N GLU A 224 3.22 -4.77 -24.39
CA GLU A 224 2.13 -5.06 -25.33
C GLU A 224 1.25 -3.84 -25.57
N ARG A 225 0.88 -3.11 -24.54
CA ARG A 225 0.09 -1.88 -24.67
C ARG A 225 0.82 -0.80 -25.42
N TYR A 226 2.10 -0.53 -25.08
CA TYR A 226 2.90 0.48 -25.76
C TYR A 226 3.09 0.15 -27.25
N ALA A 227 3.26 -1.14 -27.57
CA ALA A 227 3.32 -1.58 -28.97
C ALA A 227 2.01 -1.32 -29.72
N LYS A 228 0.83 -1.54 -29.10
CA LYS A 228 -0.48 -1.20 -29.68
C LYS A 228 -0.67 0.31 -29.85
N GLU A 229 -0.08 1.11 -28.97
CA GLU A 229 -0.06 2.57 -29.06
C GLU A 229 0.97 3.10 -30.09
N GLY A 230 1.65 2.22 -30.82
CA GLY A 230 2.64 2.57 -31.86
C GLY A 230 4.05 2.81 -31.33
N VAL A 231 4.33 2.54 -30.07
CA VAL A 231 5.64 2.73 -29.42
C VAL A 231 6.16 1.39 -28.88
N PRO A 232 6.71 0.52 -29.74
CA PRO A 232 7.20 -0.80 -29.30
C PRO A 232 8.46 -0.65 -28.44
N ILE A 233 8.34 -0.94 -27.15
CA ILE A 233 9.45 -0.97 -26.19
C ILE A 233 9.63 -2.42 -25.71
N SER A 234 10.86 -2.95 -25.82
CA SER A 234 11.13 -4.33 -25.41
C SER A 234 11.00 -4.49 -23.89
N LEU A 235 10.60 -5.71 -23.46
CA LEU A 235 10.51 -6.06 -22.06
C LEU A 235 11.85 -5.88 -21.32
N SER A 236 12.97 -6.23 -21.96
CA SER A 236 14.31 -6.03 -21.39
C SER A 236 14.62 -4.55 -21.17
N THR A 237 14.26 -3.69 -22.14
CA THR A 237 14.42 -2.23 -22.01
C THR A 237 13.61 -1.70 -20.83
N LEU A 238 12.34 -2.09 -20.69
CA LEU A 238 11.51 -1.68 -19.54
C LEU A 238 12.12 -2.12 -18.20
N ALA A 239 12.65 -3.35 -18.14
CA ALA A 239 13.30 -3.85 -16.93
C ALA A 239 14.59 -3.08 -16.60
N ASP A 240 15.36 -2.66 -17.62
CA ASP A 240 16.55 -1.83 -17.46
C ASP A 240 16.18 -0.42 -16.96
N GLN A 241 15.10 0.19 -17.50
CA GLN A 241 14.59 1.48 -17.01
C GLN A 241 14.19 1.39 -15.52
N VAL A 242 13.45 0.36 -15.13
CA VAL A 242 13.11 0.10 -13.71
C VAL A 242 14.36 0.00 -12.84
N GLY A 243 15.38 -0.71 -13.32
CA GLY A 243 16.65 -0.86 -12.62
C GLY A 243 17.41 0.44 -12.43
N GLY A 244 17.50 1.25 -13.48
CA GLY A 244 18.14 2.55 -13.44
C GLY A 244 17.42 3.53 -12.50
N CYS A 245 16.09 3.59 -12.58
CA CYS A 245 15.29 4.42 -11.69
C CYS A 245 15.46 4.01 -10.22
N ALA A 246 15.44 2.71 -9.91
CA ALA A 246 15.64 2.24 -8.54
C ALA A 246 17.01 2.69 -7.97
N ALA A 247 18.06 2.67 -8.80
CA ALA A 247 19.38 3.15 -8.40
C ALA A 247 19.39 4.66 -8.13
N VAL A 248 18.80 5.45 -9.04
CA VAL A 248 18.77 6.92 -8.92
C VAL A 248 17.90 7.38 -7.73
N LEU A 249 16.82 6.66 -7.42
CA LEU A 249 15.92 6.96 -6.31
C LEU A 249 16.40 6.41 -4.95
N THR A 250 17.50 5.64 -4.92
CA THR A 250 18.06 5.08 -3.68
C THR A 250 18.36 6.15 -2.60
N PRO A 251 18.88 7.37 -2.92
CA PRO A 251 19.08 8.40 -1.92
C PRO A 251 17.78 8.82 -1.21
N LEU A 252 16.67 8.94 -1.91
CA LEU A 252 15.36 9.23 -1.31
C LEU A 252 14.82 8.06 -0.49
N PHE A 253 14.99 6.83 -0.99
CA PHE A 253 14.68 5.63 -0.21
C PHE A 253 15.41 5.65 1.14
N LYS A 254 16.71 5.99 1.16
CA LYS A 254 17.49 6.09 2.39
C LYS A 254 17.01 7.18 3.34
N ARG A 255 16.48 8.30 2.83
CA ARG A 255 15.84 9.33 3.66
C ARG A 255 14.54 8.85 4.29
N ILE A 256 13.68 8.16 3.50
CA ILE A 256 12.46 7.52 4.02
C ILE A 256 12.82 6.45 5.07
N GLU A 257 13.81 5.60 4.79
CA GLU A 257 14.30 4.58 5.72
C GLU A 257 14.72 5.21 7.06
N ALA A 258 15.55 6.24 7.03
CA ALA A 258 15.99 6.96 8.22
C ALA A 258 14.82 7.59 8.99
N HIS A 259 13.85 8.18 8.28
CA HIS A 259 12.64 8.75 8.89
C HIS A 259 11.77 7.67 9.56
N VAL A 260 11.58 6.53 8.92
CA VAL A 260 10.81 5.42 9.49
C VAL A 260 11.53 4.83 10.70
N LEU A 261 12.83 4.55 10.60
CA LEU A 261 13.60 3.94 11.69
C LEU A 261 13.88 4.90 12.87
N SER A 262 13.61 6.19 12.74
CA SER A 262 13.65 7.16 13.85
C SER A 262 12.34 7.23 14.66
N ALA A 263 11.32 6.45 14.30
CA ALA A 263 10.05 6.46 15.00
C ALA A 263 10.15 5.86 16.40
N GLU A 264 9.40 6.40 17.36
CA GLU A 264 9.29 5.83 18.71
C GLU A 264 8.52 4.50 18.74
N ARG A 265 7.64 4.31 17.74
CA ARG A 265 6.88 3.09 17.52
C ARG A 265 6.83 2.75 16.04
N LEU A 266 7.12 1.49 15.71
CA LEU A 266 6.97 0.92 14.38
C LEU A 266 5.91 -0.17 14.38
N HIS A 267 5.16 -0.23 13.28
CA HIS A 267 4.41 -1.41 12.89
C HIS A 267 5.25 -2.25 11.94
N GLY A 268 5.20 -3.58 12.08
CA GLY A 268 5.91 -4.50 11.19
C GLY A 268 5.05 -5.65 10.73
N ASP A 269 5.23 -6.06 9.47
CA ASP A 269 4.56 -7.20 8.86
C ASP A 269 5.39 -7.76 7.71
N ASP A 270 5.04 -8.95 7.21
CA ASP A 270 5.67 -9.52 6.04
C ASP A 270 4.67 -10.26 5.14
N THR A 271 4.97 -10.29 3.85
CA THR A 271 4.18 -11.06 2.88
C THR A 271 5.04 -11.87 1.94
N THR A 272 4.51 -12.99 1.46
CA THR A 272 5.20 -13.83 0.48
C THR A 272 5.25 -13.17 -0.89
N VAL A 273 6.36 -13.38 -1.59
CA VAL A 273 6.55 -12.98 -2.99
C VAL A 273 7.11 -14.16 -3.76
N PRO A 274 6.43 -14.64 -4.82
CA PRO A 274 7.01 -15.66 -5.69
C PRO A 274 8.17 -15.07 -6.48
N VAL A 275 9.26 -15.83 -6.61
CA VAL A 275 10.48 -15.44 -7.34
C VAL A 275 10.79 -16.51 -8.37
N LEU A 276 11.11 -16.11 -9.60
CA LEU A 276 11.45 -17.05 -10.66
C LEU A 276 12.73 -17.80 -10.33
N ALA A 277 12.66 -19.13 -10.40
CA ALA A 277 13.78 -20.04 -10.27
C ALA A 277 13.76 -21.06 -11.40
N LYS A 278 14.87 -21.80 -11.60
CA LYS A 278 14.96 -22.79 -12.67
C LYS A 278 13.94 -23.91 -12.49
N GLY A 279 12.96 -23.98 -13.38
CA GLY A 279 11.91 -25.01 -13.39
C GLY A 279 10.86 -24.88 -12.28
N LYS A 280 10.89 -23.83 -11.46
CA LYS A 280 9.94 -23.58 -10.35
C LYS A 280 9.87 -22.11 -9.99
N THR A 281 9.02 -21.77 -9.02
CA THR A 281 9.09 -20.51 -8.29
C THR A 281 9.54 -20.77 -6.87
N ASP A 282 10.50 -19.98 -6.39
CA ASP A 282 10.86 -19.93 -4.98
C ASP A 282 10.01 -18.88 -4.26
N THR A 283 9.88 -19.02 -2.95
CA THR A 283 9.09 -18.09 -2.13
C THR A 283 10.02 -17.16 -1.38
N GLY A 284 10.15 -15.92 -1.87
CA GLY A 284 10.76 -14.82 -1.14
C GLY A 284 9.79 -14.11 -0.20
N ARG A 285 10.28 -13.10 0.49
CA ARG A 285 9.50 -12.26 1.43
C ARG A 285 9.70 -10.79 1.14
N ILE A 286 8.63 -10.03 1.30
CA ILE A 286 8.68 -8.58 1.43
C ILE A 286 8.28 -8.25 2.87
N TRP A 287 9.16 -7.56 3.58
CA TRP A 287 8.97 -7.04 4.92
C TRP A 287 8.56 -5.59 4.82
N VAL A 288 7.69 -5.13 5.71
CA VAL A 288 7.32 -3.72 5.82
C VAL A 288 7.48 -3.24 7.25
N TYR A 289 8.01 -2.03 7.39
CA TYR A 289 8.02 -1.30 8.65
C TYR A 289 7.35 0.05 8.40
N VAL A 290 6.37 0.38 9.24
CA VAL A 290 5.51 1.55 9.04
C VAL A 290 5.58 2.46 10.26
N ARG A 291 5.90 3.72 10.02
CA ARG A 291 5.66 4.83 10.94
C ARG A 291 4.30 5.43 10.64
N ASP A 292 3.40 5.45 11.61
CA ASP A 292 2.10 6.12 11.55
C ASP A 292 1.77 6.64 12.94
N ASP A 293 2.14 7.89 13.20
CA ASP A 293 1.99 8.52 14.50
C ASP A 293 0.61 9.19 14.68
N LYS A 294 -0.21 9.25 13.62
CA LYS A 294 -1.57 9.84 13.64
C LYS A 294 -2.47 9.28 14.76
N PRO A 295 -2.48 7.96 15.06
CA PRO A 295 -3.37 7.43 16.10
C PRO A 295 -3.13 8.00 17.49
N PHE A 296 -1.94 8.50 17.80
CA PHE A 296 -1.63 9.15 19.08
C PHE A 296 -1.31 10.66 18.94
N GLY A 297 -1.79 11.29 17.87
CA GLY A 297 -1.64 12.74 17.65
C GLY A 297 -0.21 13.18 17.34
N GLY A 298 0.69 12.29 16.98
CA GLY A 298 2.06 12.61 16.64
C GLY A 298 2.14 13.42 15.34
N PRO A 299 3.03 14.43 15.26
CA PRO A 299 3.12 15.33 14.10
C PRO A 299 3.89 14.76 12.92
N ALA A 300 4.62 13.65 13.12
CA ALA A 300 5.49 13.12 12.07
C ALA A 300 4.70 12.54 10.90
N PRO A 301 5.13 12.84 9.66
CA PRO A 301 4.48 12.29 8.47
C PRO A 301 4.52 10.75 8.45
N PRO A 302 3.42 10.09 8.07
CA PRO A 302 3.41 8.63 7.97
C PRO A 302 4.26 8.18 6.78
N ALA A 303 5.01 7.09 6.96
CA ALA A 303 5.84 6.51 5.91
C ALA A 303 6.04 5.01 6.11
N ALA A 304 6.37 4.31 5.04
CA ALA A 304 6.64 2.88 5.04
C ALA A 304 7.97 2.58 4.34
N VAL A 305 8.76 1.69 4.92
CA VAL A 305 9.96 1.13 4.30
C VAL A 305 9.79 -0.36 4.09
N PHE A 306 10.17 -0.82 2.91
CA PHE A 306 10.08 -2.23 2.54
C PHE A 306 11.47 -2.81 2.29
N TYR A 307 11.61 -4.10 2.62
CA TYR A 307 12.81 -4.88 2.34
C TYR A 307 12.43 -6.24 1.73
N TYR A 308 13.31 -6.74 0.90
CA TYR A 308 13.17 -8.06 0.31
C TYR A 308 14.15 -9.05 0.93
N SER A 309 13.70 -10.28 1.15
CA SER A 309 14.57 -11.41 1.50
C SER A 309 14.15 -12.69 0.78
N ARG A 310 15.09 -13.66 0.67
CA ARG A 310 14.82 -14.96 0.02
C ARG A 310 13.90 -15.86 0.81
N ASP A 311 13.84 -15.68 2.10
CA ASP A 311 13.09 -16.52 3.02
C ASP A 311 12.55 -15.70 4.20
N ARG A 312 11.92 -16.36 5.17
CA ARG A 312 11.38 -15.78 6.39
C ARG A 312 12.30 -15.97 7.61
N ALA A 313 13.62 -16.04 7.44
CA ALA A 313 14.53 -16.21 8.56
C ALA A 313 14.56 -14.96 9.46
N GLY A 314 14.69 -15.16 10.79
CA GLY A 314 14.71 -14.07 11.77
C GLY A 314 15.93 -13.15 11.67
N GLU A 315 16.99 -13.55 10.96
CA GLU A 315 18.17 -12.72 10.69
C GLU A 315 17.82 -11.48 9.85
N HIS A 316 16.83 -11.59 8.96
CA HIS A 316 16.41 -10.46 8.12
C HIS A 316 15.84 -9.31 8.93
N PRO A 317 14.80 -9.47 9.76
CA PRO A 317 14.31 -8.38 10.60
C PRO A 317 15.35 -7.90 11.62
N GLN A 318 16.26 -8.76 12.09
CA GLN A 318 17.37 -8.35 12.94
C GLN A 318 18.31 -7.38 12.21
N ALA A 319 18.64 -7.67 10.93
CA ALA A 319 19.46 -6.78 10.10
C ALA A 319 18.72 -5.48 9.76
N HIS A 320 17.43 -5.56 9.38
CA HIS A 320 16.63 -4.38 9.04
C HIS A 320 16.49 -3.40 10.21
N LEU A 321 16.27 -3.92 11.42
CA LEU A 321 16.05 -3.15 12.64
C LEU A 321 17.31 -3.03 13.50
N ALA A 322 18.50 -3.26 12.94
CA ALA A 322 19.76 -3.26 13.70
C ALA A 322 19.99 -1.95 14.45
N SER A 323 19.67 -0.81 13.85
CA SER A 323 19.81 0.52 14.46
C SER A 323 18.57 1.03 15.20
N TYR A 324 17.45 0.30 15.13
CA TYR A 324 16.19 0.73 15.70
C TYR A 324 16.15 0.49 17.22
N THR A 325 15.54 1.44 17.93
CA THR A 325 15.16 1.33 19.35
C THR A 325 13.76 1.88 19.52
N GLY A 326 12.98 1.32 20.43
CA GLY A 326 11.61 1.79 20.68
C GLY A 326 10.58 0.66 20.72
N ILE A 327 9.34 0.95 20.36
CA ILE A 327 8.24 -0.01 20.39
C ILE A 327 8.09 -0.64 19.00
N PHE A 328 8.08 -1.97 18.95
CA PHE A 328 7.82 -2.70 17.72
C PHE A 328 6.51 -3.49 17.85
N GLN A 329 5.53 -3.11 17.06
CA GLN A 329 4.19 -3.71 17.03
C GLN A 329 4.04 -4.59 15.79
N ALA A 330 3.90 -5.89 16.00
CA ALA A 330 3.81 -6.89 14.94
C ALA A 330 2.93 -8.08 15.35
N ASP A 331 2.79 -9.05 14.44
CA ASP A 331 2.30 -10.36 14.77
C ASP A 331 3.28 -11.12 15.71
N ALA A 332 2.87 -12.26 16.25
CA ALA A 332 3.72 -13.05 17.13
C ALA A 332 4.70 -13.96 16.38
N TYR A 333 5.24 -13.52 15.26
CA TYR A 333 6.22 -14.28 14.52
C TYR A 333 7.48 -14.54 15.36
N SER A 334 7.88 -15.81 15.49
CA SER A 334 9.00 -16.22 16.33
C SER A 334 10.37 -15.66 15.89
N GLY A 335 10.52 -15.32 14.61
CA GLY A 335 11.74 -14.71 14.08
C GLY A 335 12.04 -13.30 14.62
N TYR A 336 11.06 -12.65 15.25
CA TYR A 336 11.26 -11.38 15.95
C TYR A 336 11.87 -11.55 17.36
N GLY A 337 11.89 -12.78 17.91
CA GLY A 337 12.28 -13.01 19.31
C GLY A 337 13.61 -12.39 19.72
N LYS A 338 14.63 -12.50 18.86
CA LYS A 338 15.94 -11.89 19.12
C LYS A 338 15.97 -10.36 19.16
N LEU A 339 14.97 -9.71 18.56
CA LEU A 339 14.84 -8.24 18.62
C LEU A 339 14.50 -7.75 20.05
N TYR A 340 13.88 -8.60 20.85
CA TYR A 340 13.39 -8.28 22.19
C TYR A 340 14.33 -8.74 23.31
N GLU A 341 15.51 -9.29 22.96
CA GLU A 341 16.47 -9.78 23.96
C GLU A 341 17.03 -8.62 24.82
N PRO A 342 17.20 -8.82 26.13
CA PRO A 342 17.83 -7.85 27.01
C PRO A 342 19.29 -7.60 26.58
N GLY A 343 19.72 -6.36 26.71
CA GLY A 343 21.11 -5.99 26.39
C GLY A 343 21.41 -5.78 24.91
N ARG A 344 20.40 -5.76 24.06
CA ARG A 344 20.54 -5.41 22.64
C ARG A 344 21.15 -4.01 22.47
N SER A 345 22.12 -3.87 21.55
CA SER A 345 22.68 -2.59 21.11
C SER A 345 21.97 -2.13 19.82
N PRO A 346 21.65 -0.84 19.60
CA PRO A 346 22.00 0.33 20.41
C PRO A 346 21.06 0.57 21.60
N GLY A 347 19.99 -0.20 21.76
CA GLY A 347 19.04 -0.07 22.86
C GLY A 347 17.89 -1.07 22.73
N PRO A 348 16.97 -1.10 23.70
CA PRO A 348 15.90 -2.08 23.72
C PRO A 348 14.85 -1.85 22.62
N ILE A 349 14.28 -2.95 22.14
CA ILE A 349 13.02 -2.95 21.39
C ILE A 349 11.96 -3.57 22.27
N TYR A 350 10.87 -2.85 22.52
CA TYR A 350 9.75 -3.30 23.33
C TYR A 350 8.67 -3.90 22.44
N GLU A 351 8.38 -5.16 22.66
CA GLU A 351 7.34 -5.87 21.92
C GLU A 351 5.95 -5.34 22.27
N ALA A 352 5.09 -5.11 21.25
CA ALA A 352 3.67 -4.85 21.41
C ALA A 352 2.86 -5.80 20.51
N ALA A 353 1.89 -6.49 21.07
CA ALA A 353 1.11 -7.49 20.34
C ALA A 353 -0.11 -6.87 19.65
N CYS A 354 -0.57 -7.52 18.56
CA CYS A 354 -1.78 -7.15 17.83
C CYS A 354 -3.00 -7.91 18.40
N TRP A 355 -3.97 -7.19 18.95
CA TRP A 355 -5.21 -7.76 19.46
C TRP A 355 -6.12 -8.30 18.34
N VAL A 356 -6.05 -7.74 17.12
CA VAL A 356 -6.79 -8.27 15.96
C VAL A 356 -6.37 -9.70 15.65
N HIS A 357 -5.06 -9.97 15.64
CA HIS A 357 -4.54 -11.33 15.43
C HIS A 357 -4.97 -12.28 16.56
N ALA A 358 -4.98 -11.81 17.80
CA ALA A 358 -5.44 -12.62 18.94
C ALA A 358 -6.96 -12.87 18.90
N ARG A 359 -7.75 -11.92 18.42
CA ARG A 359 -9.21 -12.03 18.28
C ARG A 359 -9.63 -13.00 17.17
N ARG A 360 -8.86 -13.07 16.09
CA ARG A 360 -9.22 -13.84 14.88
C ARG A 360 -9.59 -15.31 15.15
N PRO A 361 -8.83 -16.12 15.90
CA PRO A 361 -9.21 -17.50 16.20
C PRO A 361 -10.57 -17.61 16.90
N PHE A 362 -10.85 -16.73 17.86
CA PHE A 362 -12.15 -16.70 18.54
C PHE A 362 -13.27 -16.31 17.58
N PHE A 363 -13.04 -15.34 16.71
CA PHE A 363 -14.02 -14.88 15.72
C PHE A 363 -14.40 -16.00 14.74
N VAL A 364 -13.42 -16.77 14.26
CA VAL A 364 -13.65 -17.95 13.40
C VAL A 364 -14.47 -19.01 14.12
N MET A 365 -14.17 -19.30 15.39
CA MET A 365 -14.91 -20.30 16.18
C MET A 365 -16.29 -19.82 16.66
N ALA A 366 -16.49 -18.53 16.78
CA ALA A 366 -17.77 -17.91 17.08
C ALA A 366 -18.72 -17.94 15.88
N ASP A 367 -18.19 -17.97 14.69
CA ASP A 367 -18.85 -18.05 13.36
C ASP A 367 -20.15 -17.24 13.24
N LEU A 368 -20.07 -15.98 13.64
CA LEU A 368 -21.20 -15.05 13.58
C LEU A 368 -21.68 -14.85 12.14
N ALA A 369 -20.73 -14.85 11.18
CA ALA A 369 -21.02 -14.65 9.77
C ALA A 369 -21.75 -15.87 9.17
N GLU A 370 -21.31 -17.09 9.46
CA GLU A 370 -21.96 -18.33 8.96
C GLU A 370 -23.38 -18.48 9.52
N ASN A 371 -23.60 -18.13 10.78
CA ASN A 371 -24.95 -18.19 11.35
C ASN A 371 -25.91 -17.14 10.76
N ALA A 372 -25.43 -15.94 10.44
CA ALA A 372 -26.21 -14.96 9.71
C ALA A 372 -26.59 -15.48 8.31
N ARG A 373 -25.67 -16.13 7.61
CA ARG A 373 -25.90 -16.78 6.29
C ARG A 373 -26.88 -17.96 6.38
N ARG A 374 -26.71 -18.85 7.36
CA ARG A 374 -27.62 -19.98 7.59
C ARG A 374 -29.03 -19.50 7.88
N LYS A 375 -29.16 -18.45 8.70
CA LYS A 375 -30.45 -17.82 8.97
C LYS A 375 -31.08 -17.26 7.69
N ALA A 376 -30.30 -16.55 6.86
CA ALA A 376 -30.77 -16.03 5.57
C ALA A 376 -31.17 -17.14 4.57
N GLN A 377 -30.57 -18.34 4.67
CA GLN A 377 -30.87 -19.52 3.86
C GLN A 377 -31.95 -20.44 4.46
N GLY A 378 -32.59 -20.04 5.56
CA GLY A 378 -33.57 -20.86 6.26
C GLY A 378 -32.99 -22.14 6.91
N LYS A 379 -31.65 -22.23 7.07
CA LYS A 379 -30.99 -23.39 7.64
C LYS A 379 -30.85 -23.24 9.17
N LYS A 380 -30.79 -24.36 9.87
CA LYS A 380 -30.50 -24.35 11.31
C LYS A 380 -29.14 -23.71 11.60
N PRO A 381 -29.01 -22.87 12.66
CA PRO A 381 -27.73 -22.32 13.09
C PRO A 381 -26.69 -23.42 13.33
N ALA A 382 -25.43 -23.16 12.99
CA ALA A 382 -24.33 -24.02 13.42
C ALA A 382 -24.11 -23.84 14.93
N ALA A 383 -23.55 -24.86 15.57
CA ALA A 383 -23.17 -24.76 16.98
C ALA A 383 -22.03 -23.73 17.10
N ILE A 384 -22.35 -22.53 17.55
CA ILE A 384 -21.37 -21.50 17.90
C ILE A 384 -20.74 -21.87 19.24
N SER A 385 -19.42 -21.72 19.37
CA SER A 385 -18.77 -21.80 20.67
C SER A 385 -19.18 -20.60 21.54
N PRO A 386 -19.95 -20.78 22.63
CA PRO A 386 -20.32 -19.66 23.49
C PRO A 386 -19.12 -18.97 24.12
N LEU A 387 -18.04 -19.72 24.41
CA LEU A 387 -16.79 -19.19 24.94
C LEU A 387 -16.06 -18.32 23.91
N ALA A 388 -16.03 -18.76 22.65
CA ALA A 388 -15.42 -17.96 21.58
C ALA A 388 -16.20 -16.67 21.33
N LEU A 389 -17.54 -16.73 21.35
CA LEU A 389 -18.40 -15.55 21.21
C LEU A 389 -18.20 -14.57 22.36
N GLU A 390 -18.10 -15.06 23.59
CA GLU A 390 -17.86 -14.22 24.76
C GLU A 390 -16.47 -13.56 24.71
N ALA A 391 -15.42 -14.30 24.29
CA ALA A 391 -14.10 -13.73 24.08
C ALA A 391 -14.13 -12.59 23.05
N VAL A 392 -14.83 -12.79 21.92
CA VAL A 392 -14.99 -11.74 20.89
C VAL A 392 -15.66 -10.49 21.47
N ARG A 393 -16.76 -10.64 22.21
CA ARG A 393 -17.49 -9.50 22.79
C ARG A 393 -16.63 -8.69 23.77
N ARG A 394 -15.87 -9.39 24.64
CA ARG A 394 -14.97 -8.74 25.60
C ARG A 394 -13.83 -7.99 24.92
N ILE A 395 -13.26 -8.58 23.86
CA ILE A 395 -12.22 -7.91 23.07
C ILE A 395 -12.80 -6.73 22.29
N ASP A 396 -14.00 -6.85 21.71
CA ASP A 396 -14.66 -5.78 20.97
C ASP A 396 -14.92 -4.54 21.84
N ALA A 397 -15.25 -4.72 23.12
CA ALA A 397 -15.41 -3.61 24.06
C ALA A 397 -14.13 -2.75 24.20
N LEU A 398 -12.94 -3.36 24.09
CA LEU A 398 -11.67 -2.63 24.09
C LEU A 398 -11.51 -1.80 22.81
N PHE A 399 -11.91 -2.34 21.66
CA PHE A 399 -11.87 -1.61 20.40
C PHE A 399 -12.87 -0.44 20.36
N ASP A 400 -14.01 -0.57 21.06
CA ASP A 400 -14.98 0.51 21.18
C ASP A 400 -14.38 1.71 21.92
N ILE A 401 -13.68 1.47 23.03
CA ILE A 401 -12.95 2.51 23.76
C ILE A 401 -11.88 3.15 22.87
N GLU A 402 -11.07 2.35 22.19
CA GLU A 402 -10.00 2.84 21.32
C GLU A 402 -10.51 3.76 20.19
N ARG A 403 -11.68 3.48 19.64
CA ARG A 403 -12.30 4.37 18.62
C ARG A 403 -12.55 5.78 19.15
N THR A 404 -12.87 5.94 20.43
CA THR A 404 -13.16 7.26 21.04
C THR A 404 -11.90 8.10 21.29
N ILE A 405 -10.72 7.46 21.38
CA ILE A 405 -9.45 8.12 21.71
C ILE A 405 -8.47 8.12 20.55
N ASN A 406 -8.88 7.69 19.37
CA ASN A 406 -8.03 7.71 18.19
C ASN A 406 -7.71 9.15 17.78
N GLY A 407 -6.43 9.46 17.51
CA GLY A 407 -5.94 10.80 17.19
C GLY A 407 -5.71 11.71 18.41
N GLN A 408 -5.99 11.25 19.62
CA GLN A 408 -5.66 11.98 20.86
C GLN A 408 -4.22 11.73 21.29
N SER A 409 -3.66 12.63 22.15
CA SER A 409 -2.27 12.49 22.60
C SER A 409 -2.01 11.18 23.36
N ALA A 410 -0.76 10.75 23.38
CA ALA A 410 -0.37 9.51 24.07
C ALA A 410 -0.75 9.52 25.56
N GLU A 411 -0.62 10.68 26.23
CA GLU A 411 -0.98 10.86 27.65
C GLU A 411 -2.48 10.69 27.85
N ARG A 412 -3.30 11.31 26.98
CA ARG A 412 -4.75 11.18 27.06
C ARG A 412 -5.22 9.76 26.80
N ARG A 413 -4.65 9.11 25.80
CA ARG A 413 -4.92 7.70 25.48
C ARG A 413 -4.58 6.80 26.67
N LYS A 414 -3.40 6.97 27.28
CA LYS A 414 -3.01 6.24 28.48
C LYS A 414 -4.02 6.46 29.62
N ALA A 415 -4.40 7.70 29.92
CA ALA A 415 -5.33 8.01 30.99
C ALA A 415 -6.69 7.31 30.81
N VAL A 416 -7.28 7.40 29.62
CA VAL A 416 -8.58 6.75 29.32
C VAL A 416 -8.47 5.23 29.37
N ARG A 417 -7.37 4.65 28.91
CA ARG A 417 -7.11 3.21 28.96
C ARG A 417 -6.99 2.71 30.39
N GLN A 418 -6.31 3.44 31.27
CA GLN A 418 -6.20 3.10 32.69
C GLN A 418 -7.57 3.17 33.38
N GLU A 419 -8.39 4.15 33.01
CA GLU A 419 -9.73 4.31 33.59
C GLU A 419 -10.73 3.26 33.07
N LEU A 420 -10.83 3.08 31.73
CA LEU A 420 -11.89 2.31 31.10
C LEU A 420 -11.44 0.91 30.62
N SER A 421 -10.24 0.78 30.07
CA SER A 421 -9.79 -0.48 29.46
C SER A 421 -9.14 -1.42 30.48
N ALA A 422 -8.38 -0.90 31.45
CA ALA A 422 -7.67 -1.73 32.42
C ALA A 422 -8.60 -2.63 33.24
N PRO A 423 -9.75 -2.19 33.75
CA PRO A 423 -10.70 -3.06 34.43
C PRO A 423 -11.23 -4.19 33.54
N LEU A 424 -11.54 -3.88 32.27
CA LEU A 424 -12.05 -4.86 31.30
C LEU A 424 -10.97 -5.90 30.94
N VAL A 425 -9.72 -5.48 30.84
CA VAL A 425 -8.58 -6.36 30.57
C VAL A 425 -8.31 -7.30 31.75
N ALA A 426 -8.39 -6.79 32.98
CA ALA A 426 -8.25 -7.62 34.18
C ALA A 426 -9.37 -8.67 34.30
N ASP A 427 -10.61 -8.26 34.01
CA ASP A 427 -11.77 -9.18 34.01
C ASP A 427 -11.64 -10.22 32.87
N LEU A 428 -11.19 -9.81 31.69
CA LEU A 428 -10.92 -10.72 30.56
C LEU A 428 -9.84 -11.75 30.92
N GLU A 429 -8.76 -11.34 31.59
CA GLU A 429 -7.71 -12.26 32.03
C GLU A 429 -8.25 -13.28 33.03
N ALA A 430 -8.94 -12.82 34.06
CA ALA A 430 -9.54 -13.70 35.09
C ALA A 430 -10.49 -14.72 34.46
N TRP A 431 -11.37 -14.24 33.60
CA TRP A 431 -12.30 -15.08 32.85
C TRP A 431 -11.58 -16.08 31.93
N MET A 432 -10.56 -15.67 31.18
CA MET A 432 -9.79 -16.56 30.31
C MET A 432 -9.10 -17.66 31.13
N ARG A 433 -8.48 -17.33 32.27
CA ARG A 433 -7.80 -18.30 33.13
C ARG A 433 -8.79 -19.31 33.72
N GLU A 434 -9.95 -18.86 34.17
CA GLU A 434 -11.02 -19.70 34.67
C GLU A 434 -11.54 -20.68 33.61
N GLN A 435 -11.90 -20.16 32.42
CA GLN A 435 -12.46 -21.00 31.37
C GLN A 435 -11.40 -21.94 30.77
N ARG A 436 -10.15 -21.48 30.63
CA ARG A 436 -9.03 -22.31 30.17
C ARG A 436 -8.79 -23.53 31.04
N ALA A 437 -8.95 -23.41 32.36
CA ALA A 437 -8.79 -24.52 33.31
C ALA A 437 -9.83 -25.63 33.07
N LYS A 438 -10.99 -25.31 32.48
CA LYS A 438 -12.08 -26.24 32.20
C LYS A 438 -11.96 -26.96 30.86
N LEU A 439 -10.99 -26.54 30.01
CA LEU A 439 -10.85 -27.02 28.62
C LEU A 439 -9.67 -27.98 28.47
N SER A 440 -9.82 -29.00 27.63
CA SER A 440 -8.72 -29.89 27.25
C SER A 440 -7.66 -29.16 26.44
N ARG A 441 -6.40 -29.63 26.44
CA ARG A 441 -5.29 -29.05 25.67
C ARG A 441 -5.51 -29.06 24.17
N GLY A 442 -6.29 -30.00 23.64
CA GLY A 442 -6.58 -30.12 22.20
C GLY A 442 -7.69 -29.19 21.73
N ASN A 443 -8.43 -28.54 22.61
CA ASN A 443 -9.51 -27.63 22.26
C ASN A 443 -8.99 -26.35 21.60
N ASP A 444 -9.57 -25.91 20.50
CA ASP A 444 -9.08 -24.77 19.74
C ASP A 444 -9.29 -23.43 20.47
N VAL A 445 -10.39 -23.30 21.26
CA VAL A 445 -10.58 -22.14 22.14
C VAL A 445 -9.47 -22.09 23.21
N ALA A 446 -9.10 -23.26 23.76
CA ALA A 446 -8.01 -23.36 24.72
C ALA A 446 -6.66 -22.92 24.12
N LYS A 447 -6.37 -23.32 22.89
CA LYS A 447 -5.15 -22.90 22.17
C LYS A 447 -5.14 -21.38 21.95
N ALA A 448 -6.27 -20.78 21.56
CA ALA A 448 -6.39 -19.35 21.37
C ALA A 448 -6.21 -18.59 22.71
N MET A 449 -6.77 -19.09 23.82
CA MET A 449 -6.55 -18.54 25.15
C MET A 449 -5.07 -18.67 25.57
N ASP A 450 -4.46 -19.84 25.37
CA ASP A 450 -3.05 -20.09 25.71
C ASP A 450 -2.10 -19.15 24.96
N TYR A 451 -2.40 -18.84 23.67
CA TYR A 451 -1.65 -17.87 22.89
C TYR A 451 -1.61 -16.49 23.54
N MET A 452 -2.76 -15.99 24.01
CA MET A 452 -2.85 -14.69 24.68
C MET A 452 -2.23 -14.73 26.07
N LEU A 453 -2.61 -15.72 26.89
CA LEU A 453 -2.19 -15.81 28.30
C LEU A 453 -0.68 -15.98 28.47
N LYS A 454 -0.01 -16.69 27.55
CA LYS A 454 1.46 -16.84 27.57
C LYS A 454 2.20 -15.53 27.30
N ARG A 455 1.56 -14.58 26.65
CA ARG A 455 2.13 -13.28 26.25
C ARG A 455 1.34 -12.11 26.84
N TRP A 456 0.62 -12.33 27.93
CA TRP A 456 -0.33 -11.36 28.47
C TRP A 456 0.28 -9.99 28.70
N SER A 457 1.50 -9.93 29.28
CA SER A 457 2.21 -8.67 29.51
C SER A 457 2.52 -7.88 28.22
N VAL A 458 2.66 -8.58 27.09
CA VAL A 458 2.87 -7.93 25.78
C VAL A 458 1.56 -7.38 25.24
N PHE A 459 0.45 -8.11 25.43
CA PHE A 459 -0.88 -7.64 25.07
C PHE A 459 -1.34 -6.46 25.91
N THR A 460 -1.00 -6.42 27.19
CA THR A 460 -1.44 -5.37 28.12
C THR A 460 -0.56 -4.12 28.11
N ARG A 461 0.61 -4.15 27.48
CA ARG A 461 1.54 -3.00 27.41
C ARG A 461 0.89 -1.71 26.89
N TYR A 462 -0.12 -1.80 26.01
CA TYR A 462 -0.81 -0.63 25.48
C TYR A 462 -1.55 0.18 26.57
N LEU A 463 -1.87 -0.42 27.70
CA LEU A 463 -2.49 0.28 28.83
C LEU A 463 -1.55 1.32 29.45
N ASP A 464 -0.24 1.03 29.44
CA ASP A 464 0.79 1.87 30.06
C ASP A 464 1.45 2.82 29.09
N ASP A 465 1.31 2.59 27.77
CA ASP A 465 1.90 3.42 26.73
C ASP A 465 0.86 3.80 25.67
N GLY A 466 0.49 5.08 25.68
CA GLY A 466 -0.54 5.61 24.75
C GLY A 466 -0.15 5.60 23.28
N ARG A 467 1.14 5.40 22.94
CA ARG A 467 1.63 5.30 21.55
C ARG A 467 1.26 3.97 20.90
N ILE A 468 1.10 2.90 21.69
CA ILE A 468 0.76 1.57 21.19
C ILE A 468 -0.69 1.55 20.67
N CYS A 469 -0.93 0.88 19.54
CA CYS A 469 -2.27 0.62 19.00
C CYS A 469 -2.76 -0.79 19.43
N LEU A 470 -4.07 -1.02 19.42
CA LEU A 470 -4.61 -2.38 19.60
C LEU A 470 -4.36 -3.25 18.36
N SER A 471 -4.20 -2.64 17.18
CA SER A 471 -4.05 -3.37 15.92
C SER A 471 -2.73 -3.06 15.22
N ASN A 472 -2.30 -3.98 14.37
CA ASN A 472 -1.18 -3.81 13.45
C ASN A 472 -1.62 -3.35 12.04
N ASN A 473 -2.83 -2.78 11.93
CA ASN A 473 -3.46 -2.44 10.66
C ASN A 473 -2.63 -1.48 9.78
N ALA A 474 -1.74 -0.68 10.36
CA ALA A 474 -0.88 0.20 9.56
C ALA A 474 0.08 -0.60 8.68
N ALA A 475 0.72 -1.65 9.22
CA ALA A 475 1.57 -2.54 8.44
C ALA A 475 0.74 -3.41 7.47
N GLU A 476 -0.41 -3.92 7.91
CA GLU A 476 -1.32 -4.71 7.05
C GLU A 476 -1.78 -3.89 5.83
N ARG A 477 -2.17 -2.61 6.02
CA ARG A 477 -2.46 -1.70 4.91
C ARG A 477 -1.24 -1.48 3.99
N GLY A 478 -0.03 -1.42 4.56
CA GLY A 478 1.22 -1.30 3.80
C GLY A 478 1.46 -2.46 2.85
N VAL A 479 1.29 -3.70 3.31
CA VAL A 479 1.48 -4.91 2.48
C VAL A 479 0.28 -5.25 1.59
N ARG A 480 -0.91 -4.70 1.88
CA ARG A 480 -2.15 -5.04 1.19
C ARG A 480 -2.05 -4.89 -0.33
N GLY A 481 -1.50 -3.76 -0.81
CA GLY A 481 -1.31 -3.53 -2.25
C GLY A 481 -0.46 -4.62 -2.91
N ILE A 482 0.59 -5.10 -2.23
CA ILE A 482 1.47 -6.15 -2.72
C ILE A 482 0.75 -7.51 -2.68
N ALA A 483 0.07 -7.81 -1.58
CA ALA A 483 -0.64 -9.06 -1.38
C ALA A 483 -1.75 -9.26 -2.43
N LEU A 484 -2.48 -8.19 -2.78
CA LEU A 484 -3.48 -8.19 -3.86
C LEU A 484 -2.80 -8.21 -5.23
N GLY A 485 -1.84 -7.32 -5.45
CA GLY A 485 -1.20 -7.11 -6.75
C GLY A 485 -0.39 -8.31 -7.24
N ARG A 486 0.19 -9.10 -6.33
CA ARG A 486 0.94 -10.32 -6.72
C ARG A 486 0.10 -11.35 -7.48
N LYS A 487 -1.22 -11.25 -7.45
CA LYS A 487 -2.12 -12.06 -8.27
C LYS A 487 -2.12 -11.61 -9.74
N SER A 488 -1.81 -10.34 -10.01
CA SER A 488 -1.73 -9.78 -11.36
C SER A 488 -0.40 -10.07 -12.06
N TRP A 489 0.63 -10.44 -11.31
CA TRP A 489 1.94 -10.83 -11.82
C TRP A 489 2.38 -12.15 -11.17
N LEU A 490 2.92 -13.06 -11.95
CA LEU A 490 3.19 -14.44 -11.52
C LEU A 490 4.37 -14.55 -10.55
N PHE A 491 5.41 -13.73 -10.73
CA PHE A 491 6.65 -13.76 -9.92
C PHE A 491 7.50 -12.50 -10.12
N CYS A 492 8.37 -12.21 -9.17
CA CYS A 492 9.56 -11.39 -9.40
C CYS A 492 10.55 -12.15 -10.27
N GLY A 493 11.13 -11.50 -11.27
CA GLY A 493 12.07 -12.16 -12.20
C GLY A 493 13.40 -12.61 -11.57
N SER A 494 13.74 -12.10 -10.38
CA SER A 494 14.97 -12.43 -9.63
C SER A 494 14.93 -11.77 -8.24
N ASP A 495 15.89 -12.13 -7.36
CA ASP A 495 16.12 -11.44 -6.08
C ASP A 495 16.36 -9.94 -6.27
N ARG A 496 17.12 -9.57 -7.31
CA ARG A 496 17.33 -8.17 -7.67
C ARG A 496 16.01 -7.47 -8.02
N GLY A 497 15.08 -8.20 -8.67
CA GLY A 497 13.71 -7.72 -8.92
C GLY A 497 12.94 -7.48 -7.63
N GLY A 498 13.07 -8.38 -6.65
CA GLY A 498 12.50 -8.23 -5.31
C GLY A 498 13.06 -7.02 -4.54
N GLN A 499 14.39 -6.82 -4.58
CA GLN A 499 15.05 -5.65 -3.98
C GLN A 499 14.58 -4.34 -4.60
N ARG A 500 14.50 -4.27 -5.94
CA ARG A 500 13.97 -3.09 -6.65
C ARG A 500 12.51 -2.82 -6.31
N ALA A 501 11.71 -3.89 -6.17
CA ALA A 501 10.32 -3.78 -5.77
C ALA A 501 10.19 -3.18 -4.37
N ALA A 502 11.01 -3.61 -3.41
CA ALA A 502 11.02 -3.07 -2.05
C ALA A 502 11.31 -1.56 -2.03
N VAL A 503 12.33 -1.10 -2.80
CA VAL A 503 12.62 0.32 -2.95
C VAL A 503 11.42 1.07 -3.51
N MET A 504 10.83 0.58 -4.59
CA MET A 504 9.70 1.27 -5.25
C MET A 504 8.44 1.28 -4.40
N TYR A 505 8.14 0.19 -3.67
CA TYR A 505 7.03 0.16 -2.72
C TYR A 505 7.22 1.16 -1.58
N SER A 506 8.45 1.31 -1.06
CA SER A 506 8.74 2.31 -0.03
C SER A 506 8.40 3.72 -0.50
N LEU A 507 8.78 4.06 -1.72
CA LEU A 507 8.52 5.36 -2.33
C LEU A 507 7.03 5.58 -2.60
N ILE A 508 6.39 4.64 -3.28
CA ILE A 508 4.99 4.76 -3.72
C ILE A 508 4.01 4.71 -2.55
N VAL A 509 4.23 3.80 -1.59
CA VAL A 509 3.34 3.68 -0.43
C VAL A 509 3.49 4.90 0.48
N SER A 510 4.71 5.40 0.71
CA SER A 510 4.91 6.64 1.48
C SER A 510 4.26 7.85 0.82
N ALA A 511 4.32 7.98 -0.51
CA ALA A 511 3.59 9.03 -1.23
C ALA A 511 2.08 8.92 -1.01
N LYS A 512 1.49 7.73 -1.16
CA LYS A 512 0.07 7.48 -0.91
C LYS A 512 -0.36 7.76 0.55
N MET A 513 0.50 7.45 1.53
CA MET A 513 0.22 7.72 2.95
C MET A 513 0.17 9.22 3.29
N ASN A 514 0.74 10.05 2.42
CA ASN A 514 0.75 11.51 2.53
C ASN A 514 -0.17 12.19 1.51
N ASP A 515 -1.14 11.45 0.93
CA ASP A 515 -2.12 11.95 -0.03
C ASP A 515 -1.50 12.59 -1.29
N VAL A 516 -0.28 12.14 -1.66
CA VAL A 516 0.46 12.59 -2.84
C VAL A 516 0.25 11.59 -3.97
N ASP A 517 -0.09 12.08 -5.18
CA ASP A 517 -0.12 11.24 -6.39
C ASP A 517 1.29 10.71 -6.68
N PRO A 518 1.52 9.39 -6.55
CA PRO A 518 2.86 8.84 -6.71
C PRO A 518 3.42 9.00 -8.13
N GLN A 519 2.57 8.99 -9.16
CA GLN A 519 3.03 9.12 -10.54
C GLN A 519 3.48 10.56 -10.83
N ALA A 520 2.70 11.56 -10.44
CA ALA A 520 3.04 12.95 -10.58
C ALA A 520 4.30 13.30 -9.77
N TRP A 521 4.37 12.81 -8.54
CA TRP A 521 5.53 12.99 -7.67
C TRP A 521 6.79 12.35 -8.26
N LEU A 522 6.74 11.10 -8.70
CA LEU A 522 7.88 10.42 -9.33
C LEU A 522 8.35 11.14 -10.60
N ALA A 523 7.42 11.64 -11.41
CA ALA A 523 7.78 12.39 -12.62
C ALA A 523 8.57 13.66 -12.30
N ASP A 524 8.12 14.42 -11.32
CA ASP A 524 8.78 15.65 -10.88
C ASP A 524 10.13 15.35 -10.19
N VAL A 525 10.17 14.36 -9.30
CA VAL A 525 11.42 13.92 -8.66
C VAL A 525 12.44 13.47 -9.68
N LEU A 526 12.07 12.61 -10.63
CA LEU A 526 12.96 12.13 -11.68
C LEU A 526 13.45 13.25 -12.62
N ALA A 527 12.67 14.32 -12.78
CA ALA A 527 13.11 15.48 -13.54
C ALA A 527 14.19 16.30 -12.83
N ARG A 528 14.24 16.28 -11.50
CA ARG A 528 15.08 17.17 -10.68
C ARG A 528 16.23 16.49 -9.95
N ILE A 529 16.08 15.24 -9.56
CA ILE A 529 16.92 14.58 -8.54
C ILE A 529 18.41 14.64 -8.86
N ALA A 530 18.78 14.67 -10.12
CA ALA A 530 20.17 14.64 -10.52
C ALA A 530 20.93 15.96 -10.37
N GLU A 531 20.22 17.07 -10.49
CA GLU A 531 20.74 18.41 -10.30
C GLU A 531 20.40 18.96 -8.92
N HIS A 532 19.60 18.22 -8.15
CA HIS A 532 19.17 18.63 -6.82
C HIS A 532 20.30 18.48 -5.80
N PRO A 533 20.62 19.51 -5.02
CA PRO A 533 21.66 19.43 -4.00
C PRO A 533 21.39 18.29 -3.01
N VAL A 534 22.40 17.46 -2.73
CA VAL A 534 22.28 16.31 -1.82
C VAL A 534 21.80 16.71 -0.42
N GLN A 535 22.20 17.91 0.03
CA GLN A 535 21.80 18.48 1.33
C GLN A 535 20.32 18.85 1.37
N LYS A 536 19.68 19.02 0.22
CA LYS A 536 18.27 19.44 0.06
C LYS A 536 17.34 18.32 -0.38
N LEU A 537 17.80 17.08 -0.41
CA LEU A 537 16.98 15.93 -0.84
C LEU A 537 15.68 15.78 -0.05
N ASP A 538 15.63 16.28 1.17
CA ASP A 538 14.43 16.26 2.01
C ASP A 538 13.28 17.09 1.41
N GLU A 539 13.57 18.09 0.55
CA GLU A 539 12.57 18.86 -0.20
C GLU A 539 11.81 17.99 -1.22
N LEU A 540 12.39 16.86 -1.65
CA LEU A 540 11.80 15.92 -2.59
C LEU A 540 11.00 14.79 -1.91
N LEU A 541 11.03 14.68 -0.58
CA LEU A 541 10.24 13.69 0.15
C LEU A 541 8.75 13.96 -0.02
N PRO A 542 7.89 12.92 -0.08
CA PRO A 542 6.47 13.10 -0.40
C PRO A 542 5.76 14.14 0.47
N TRP A 543 6.06 14.19 1.75
CA TRP A 543 5.43 15.10 2.71
C TRP A 543 5.97 16.54 2.68
N ASN A 544 7.09 16.79 1.99
CA ASN A 544 7.68 18.11 1.79
C ASN A 544 7.56 18.56 0.32
N TRP A 545 7.06 17.67 -0.55
CA TRP A 545 7.06 17.91 -1.97
C TRP A 545 6.11 19.03 -2.39
N CYS A 546 6.67 19.96 -3.17
CA CYS A 546 5.92 21.00 -3.87
C CYS A 546 6.21 20.90 -5.38
N PRO A 547 5.18 20.72 -6.24
CA PRO A 547 5.36 20.66 -7.69
C PRO A 547 6.04 21.91 -8.25
N LEU A 548 6.94 21.76 -9.21
CA LEU A 548 7.62 22.87 -9.88
C LEU A 548 6.65 23.92 -10.45
N ASN A 549 5.52 23.49 -11.03
CA ASN A 549 4.53 24.39 -11.58
C ASN A 549 3.80 25.25 -10.51
N ALA A 550 3.80 24.83 -9.25
CA ALA A 550 3.26 25.61 -8.15
C ALA A 550 4.27 26.67 -7.68
N GLN A 551 5.56 26.37 -7.73
CA GLN A 551 6.64 27.31 -7.35
C GLN A 551 6.73 28.50 -8.32
N VAL A 552 6.54 28.27 -9.62
CA VAL A 552 6.51 29.35 -10.64
C VAL A 552 5.30 30.28 -10.44
N ARG A 553 4.16 29.79 -9.97
CA ARG A 553 2.97 30.60 -9.68
C ARG A 553 3.05 31.41 -8.38
N GLN A 554 3.91 31.01 -7.43
CA GLN A 554 4.13 31.75 -6.17
C GLN A 554 5.23 32.81 -6.31
N ALA A 555 6.09 32.70 -7.32
CA ALA A 555 7.17 33.66 -7.59
C ALA A 555 6.82 34.74 -8.65
N ALA A 556 5.62 34.63 -9.27
CA ALA A 556 5.05 35.60 -10.20
C ALA A 556 3.87 36.35 -9.53
#